data_97312a4b2572e270160f2dc901e8a444
#
_entry.id   97312a4b2572e270160f2dc901e8a444
#
_cell.length_a   1.000
_cell.length_b   1.000
_cell.length_c   1.000
_cell.angle_alpha   90.00
_cell.angle_beta   90.00
_cell.angle_gamma   90.00
#
_symmetry.space_group_name_H-M   'P 1'
#
loop_
_entity.id
_entity.type
_entity.pdbx_description
1 polymer ?
#
loop_
_entity_poly.entity_id
_entity_poly.type
_entity_poly.pdbx_seq_one_letter_code
_entity_poly.pdbx_strand_id
1 'polypeptide(L)'
;MNSKNLKILLSLFALNSVSLYLYFSSHPDHRHHLIHRNRSPVFQYSLTENHSHHHPTAVKPWPILHSYLPWSQNPHVPFRSCEAYFGNGFTHRVDPLKPISETNRKLSAGSGGGGAGWFRCFYSETLRSSICEGGRIRMVPERILMSKGGEKLESVIGREEDEELPNFEAGALEIEVSDRTRNGKRLVDEEFLNNYVQEGAVDRHTMRGLVDSIRLADATEFTCSEWIEEPTLLVTRYEYANMFHTVTDWYSAYVSSRVTGLPNRPHLIFVDGHCETQLEETWRALFSSLNYAKNFSGPVCFRHAILSPLGYETALFKGLTENINCHGASAHDLWQNPDDQKTARLSEFGEMIRAAFDLPLDRHHIPKPVSGHNVLFVRREDYLAHPRHGGKVQTRLGNEQVVFDSVQNWASKHSDCKLNIINGLFAHMSMKEQVRAIQDASVIIGAHGAGLTHIVSATPGTVILEIISSEYRRPHFALIAGWKGLEYHPIYLSGSYADPPVVLDKLESILKRLRC
;
A
#
# COMPACT_ATOMS: atom_id res chain seq x y z
N MET A 1 3.68 8.80 -54.17
CA MET A 1 2.62 7.97 -53.53
C MET A 1 1.61 7.59 -54.60
N ASN A 2 1.37 6.30 -54.80
CA ASN A 2 0.55 5.81 -55.90
C ASN A 2 -0.93 6.18 -55.64
N SER A 3 -1.68 6.65 -56.65
CA SER A 3 -3.08 7.10 -56.54
C SER A 3 -4.01 6.09 -55.81
N LYS A 4 -3.71 4.80 -55.92
CA LYS A 4 -4.45 3.75 -55.20
C LYS A 4 -4.20 3.81 -53.67
N ASN A 5 -2.97 4.07 -53.24
CA ASN A 5 -2.64 4.15 -51.83
C ASN A 5 -3.22 5.42 -51.16
N LEU A 6 -3.33 6.51 -51.91
CA LEU A 6 -3.96 7.73 -51.42
C LEU A 6 -5.48 7.51 -51.19
N LYS A 7 -6.15 6.79 -52.10
CA LYS A 7 -7.58 6.48 -51.94
C LYS A 7 -7.85 5.57 -50.76
N ILE A 8 -6.99 4.58 -50.48
CA ILE A 8 -7.11 3.70 -49.32
C ILE A 8 -6.91 4.51 -48.03
N LEU A 9 -5.91 5.41 -47.99
CA LEU A 9 -5.66 6.24 -46.81
C LEU A 9 -6.83 7.19 -46.51
N LEU A 10 -7.41 7.80 -47.52
CA LEU A 10 -8.58 8.67 -47.40
C LEU A 10 -9.83 7.89 -46.94
N SER A 11 -10.00 6.66 -47.45
CA SER A 11 -11.12 5.79 -47.01
C SER A 11 -10.98 5.36 -45.55
N LEU A 12 -9.76 5.03 -45.09
CA LEU A 12 -9.49 4.68 -43.70
C LEU A 12 -9.68 5.88 -42.76
N PHE A 13 -9.28 7.08 -43.21
CA PHE A 13 -9.49 8.30 -42.45
C PHE A 13 -10.97 8.64 -42.32
N ALA A 14 -11.75 8.50 -43.40
CA ALA A 14 -13.20 8.72 -43.37
C ALA A 14 -13.92 7.71 -42.48
N LEU A 15 -13.55 6.44 -42.52
CA LEU A 15 -14.10 5.40 -41.64
C LEU A 15 -13.79 5.68 -40.15
N ASN A 16 -12.57 6.11 -39.84
CA ASN A 16 -12.18 6.44 -38.49
C ASN A 16 -12.91 7.69 -37.95
N SER A 17 -13.12 8.68 -38.84
CA SER A 17 -13.88 9.90 -38.49
C SER A 17 -15.37 9.61 -38.25
N VAL A 18 -15.96 8.72 -39.01
CA VAL A 18 -17.36 8.26 -38.82
C VAL A 18 -17.48 7.45 -37.53
N SER A 19 -16.53 6.58 -37.25
CA SER A 19 -16.48 5.79 -36.00
C SER A 19 -16.39 6.67 -34.77
N LEU A 20 -15.51 7.69 -34.79
CA LEU A 20 -15.40 8.70 -33.73
C LEU A 20 -16.68 9.51 -33.56
N TYR A 21 -17.30 9.93 -34.67
CA TYR A 21 -18.56 10.67 -34.62
C TYR A 21 -19.69 9.84 -34.00
N LEU A 22 -19.82 8.57 -34.40
CA LEU A 22 -20.81 7.65 -33.81
C LEU A 22 -20.56 7.39 -32.35
N TYR A 23 -19.29 7.23 -31.93
CA TYR A 23 -18.92 7.05 -30.55
C TYR A 23 -19.33 8.25 -29.68
N PHE A 24 -19.02 9.48 -30.12
CA PHE A 24 -19.38 10.69 -29.38
C PHE A 24 -20.88 11.04 -29.46
N SER A 25 -21.60 10.53 -30.48
CA SER A 25 -23.04 10.72 -30.59
C SER A 25 -23.83 9.74 -29.73
N SER A 26 -23.30 8.56 -29.51
CA SER A 26 -23.90 7.53 -28.63
C SER A 26 -23.61 7.72 -27.14
N HIS A 27 -22.69 8.65 -26.77
CA HIS A 27 -22.35 8.95 -25.39
C HIS A 27 -22.43 10.47 -25.09
N PRO A 28 -23.64 11.04 -25.00
CA PRO A 28 -23.83 12.50 -24.90
C PRO A 28 -23.33 13.09 -23.56
N ASP A 29 -23.15 12.29 -22.52
CA ASP A 29 -22.80 12.78 -21.18
C ASP A 29 -21.35 13.25 -21.01
N HIS A 30 -20.48 13.03 -21.99
CA HIS A 30 -19.09 13.50 -21.93
C HIS A 30 -18.87 14.96 -22.38
N ARG A 31 -19.90 15.68 -22.82
CA ARG A 31 -19.75 17.06 -23.33
C ARG A 31 -19.85 18.19 -22.29
N HIS A 32 -20.25 17.92 -21.07
CA HIS A 32 -20.55 18.98 -20.09
C HIS A 32 -19.47 19.29 -19.04
N HIS A 33 -18.28 18.71 -19.09
CA HIS A 33 -17.27 18.93 -18.06
C HIS A 33 -16.04 19.77 -18.46
N LEU A 34 -16.07 20.48 -19.58
CA LEU A 34 -14.90 21.27 -20.02
C LEU A 34 -15.03 22.79 -19.93
N ILE A 35 -16.09 23.35 -19.35
CA ILE A 35 -16.17 24.82 -19.14
C ILE A 35 -16.78 25.11 -17.75
N HIS A 36 -15.99 25.14 -16.70
CA HIS A 36 -16.13 26.11 -15.61
C HIS A 36 -14.87 26.14 -14.73
N ARG A 37 -14.02 27.10 -15.04
CA ARG A 37 -12.98 27.62 -14.15
C ARG A 37 -13.64 28.64 -13.25
N ASN A 38 -13.64 28.44 -11.92
CA ASN A 38 -13.28 29.43 -10.92
C ASN A 38 -13.86 29.17 -9.53
N ARG A 39 -12.97 29.38 -8.56
CA ARG A 39 -13.18 29.68 -7.15
C ARG A 39 -13.34 28.51 -6.19
N SER A 40 -12.21 28.23 -5.54
CA SER A 40 -12.12 27.47 -4.29
C SER A 40 -12.80 28.24 -3.16
N PRO A 41 -13.61 27.60 -2.33
CA PRO A 41 -13.92 28.10 -1.01
C PRO A 41 -12.87 27.62 -0.02
N VAL A 42 -12.32 28.58 0.73
CA VAL A 42 -11.54 28.33 1.94
C VAL A 42 -12.48 27.75 2.98
N PHE A 43 -12.24 26.50 3.40
CA PHE A 43 -12.94 25.92 4.54
C PHE A 43 -12.11 26.11 5.80
N GLN A 44 -12.62 26.96 6.68
CA GLN A 44 -12.20 27.06 8.07
C GLN A 44 -12.73 25.85 8.83
N TYR A 45 -11.84 25.05 9.43
CA TYR A 45 -12.25 23.99 10.35
C TYR A 45 -12.55 24.62 11.72
N SER A 46 -13.80 24.55 12.11
CA SER A 46 -14.25 24.74 13.48
C SER A 46 -14.40 23.37 14.13
N LEU A 47 -13.60 23.12 15.17
CA LEU A 47 -13.74 21.96 16.02
C LEU A 47 -14.95 22.14 16.94
N THR A 48 -16.03 21.44 16.67
CA THR A 48 -17.08 21.18 17.66
C THR A 48 -17.34 19.68 17.68
N GLU A 49 -16.98 19.07 18.80
CA GLU A 49 -17.41 17.72 19.15
C GLU A 49 -18.95 17.64 19.19
N ASN A 50 -19.52 16.73 18.40
CA ASN A 50 -20.84 16.17 18.69
C ASN A 50 -20.91 14.73 18.19
N HIS A 51 -21.24 13.88 19.13
CA HIS A 51 -21.55 12.48 18.92
C HIS A 51 -22.78 12.30 18.01
N SER A 52 -22.71 11.26 17.18
CA SER A 52 -23.79 10.53 16.53
C SER A 52 -24.04 10.78 15.05
N HIS A 53 -24.31 9.66 14.40
CA HIS A 53 -24.71 9.43 13.01
C HIS A 53 -23.55 9.40 12.01
N HIS A 54 -23.10 8.14 11.70
CA HIS A 54 -22.25 7.87 10.56
C HIS A 54 -22.91 8.37 9.27
N HIS A 55 -22.50 9.54 8.81
CA HIS A 55 -22.69 9.90 7.40
C HIS A 55 -21.86 8.94 6.55
N PRO A 56 -22.39 8.41 5.43
CA PRO A 56 -21.62 7.60 4.52
C PRO A 56 -20.40 8.43 4.09
N THR A 57 -19.22 8.01 4.53
CA THR A 57 -17.96 8.61 4.09
C THR A 57 -17.86 8.46 2.60
N ALA A 58 -17.62 9.56 1.89
CA ALA A 58 -17.58 9.57 0.44
C ALA A 58 -16.58 8.53 -0.07
N VAL A 59 -17.05 7.61 -0.91
CA VAL A 59 -16.22 6.58 -1.53
C VAL A 59 -15.18 7.24 -2.42
N LYS A 60 -13.91 6.90 -2.23
CA LYS A 60 -12.80 7.44 -3.03
C LYS A 60 -12.60 6.58 -4.29
N PRO A 61 -12.70 7.16 -5.50
CA PRO A 61 -12.38 6.44 -6.73
C PRO A 61 -10.88 6.14 -6.83
N TRP A 62 -10.52 5.14 -7.63
CA TRP A 62 -9.13 4.91 -8.00
C TRP A 62 -8.61 6.09 -8.84
N PRO A 63 -7.41 6.61 -8.55
CA PRO A 63 -6.79 7.60 -9.42
C PRO A 63 -6.34 6.95 -10.73
N ILE A 64 -6.22 7.74 -11.78
CA ILE A 64 -5.59 7.31 -13.03
C ILE A 64 -4.07 7.41 -12.83
N LEU A 65 -3.38 6.27 -12.78
CA LEU A 65 -1.94 6.20 -12.63
C LEU A 65 -1.27 5.86 -13.96
N HIS A 66 -0.15 6.50 -14.25
CA HIS A 66 0.62 6.22 -15.48
C HIS A 66 1.15 4.79 -15.54
N SER A 67 1.46 4.21 -14.38
CA SER A 67 1.96 2.83 -14.26
C SER A 67 0.88 1.74 -14.35
N TYR A 68 -0.39 2.10 -14.53
CA TYR A 68 -1.48 1.11 -14.68
C TYR A 68 -1.56 0.46 -16.06
N LEU A 69 -0.70 0.84 -16.97
CA LEU A 69 -0.64 0.18 -18.26
C LEU A 69 -0.30 -1.30 -18.09
N PRO A 70 -1.04 -2.21 -18.77
CA PRO A 70 -0.73 -3.62 -18.80
C PRO A 70 0.73 -3.87 -19.15
N TRP A 71 1.36 -4.83 -18.52
CA TRP A 71 2.77 -5.17 -18.80
C TRP A 71 2.98 -5.61 -20.23
N SER A 72 2.01 -6.30 -20.82
CA SER A 72 1.99 -6.64 -22.24
C SER A 72 2.05 -5.42 -23.17
N GLN A 73 1.61 -4.25 -22.69
CA GLN A 73 1.62 -2.98 -23.42
C GLN A 73 2.77 -2.07 -23.01
N ASN A 74 3.58 -2.47 -22.02
CA ASN A 74 4.74 -1.70 -21.57
C ASN A 74 6.06 -2.42 -21.90
N PRO A 75 6.55 -2.32 -23.17
CA PRO A 75 7.77 -3.00 -23.60
C PRO A 75 9.04 -2.48 -22.94
N HIS A 76 8.94 -1.37 -22.19
CA HIS A 76 10.06 -0.71 -21.53
C HIS A 76 10.24 -1.09 -20.06
N VAL A 77 9.39 -1.96 -19.50
CA VAL A 77 9.67 -2.57 -18.19
C VAL A 77 10.88 -3.48 -18.37
N PRO A 78 12.07 -3.08 -17.91
CA PRO A 78 13.23 -3.93 -18.12
C PRO A 78 13.03 -5.25 -17.38
N PHE A 79 13.15 -6.36 -18.08
CA PHE A 79 13.13 -7.73 -17.53
C PHE A 79 14.08 -7.92 -16.32
N ARG A 80 14.97 -6.97 -16.10
CA ARG A 80 15.98 -6.98 -15.06
C ARG A 80 15.48 -6.41 -13.73
N SER A 81 14.37 -5.70 -13.70
CA SER A 81 13.81 -5.25 -12.42
C SER A 81 12.86 -6.30 -11.90
N CYS A 82 13.11 -6.78 -10.69
CA CYS A 82 12.18 -7.65 -9.97
C CYS A 82 10.82 -6.98 -9.71
N GLU A 83 10.63 -5.76 -10.13
CA GLU A 83 9.38 -5.02 -9.99
C GLU A 83 8.20 -5.78 -10.61
N ALA A 84 8.45 -6.48 -11.70
CA ALA A 84 7.49 -7.37 -12.32
C ALA A 84 6.99 -8.48 -11.37
N TYR A 85 7.78 -8.85 -10.39
CA TYR A 85 7.44 -9.85 -9.38
C TYR A 85 6.65 -9.30 -8.20
N PHE A 86 6.73 -8.02 -7.95
CA PHE A 86 6.15 -7.41 -6.79
C PHE A 86 4.63 -7.38 -6.90
N GLY A 87 3.97 -8.01 -5.95
CA GLY A 87 2.54 -8.16 -5.91
C GLY A 87 1.99 -9.26 -6.82
N ASN A 88 2.85 -10.13 -7.30
CA ASN A 88 2.52 -11.13 -8.28
C ASN A 88 2.24 -12.49 -7.70
N GLY A 89 1.53 -13.30 -8.48
CA GLY A 89 1.33 -14.68 -8.23
C GLY A 89 0.14 -14.98 -7.33
N PHE A 90 -0.69 -14.03 -6.96
CA PHE A 90 -1.99 -14.32 -6.34
C PHE A 90 -2.98 -14.85 -7.38
N THR A 91 -2.58 -15.86 -8.15
CA THR A 91 -3.33 -16.39 -9.28
C THR A 91 -4.01 -17.71 -9.00
N HIS A 92 -3.52 -18.46 -8.02
CA HIS A 92 -4.10 -19.74 -7.65
C HIS A 92 -5.35 -19.54 -6.77
N ARG A 93 -6.51 -19.59 -7.40
CA ARG A 93 -7.79 -19.44 -6.70
C ARG A 93 -8.21 -20.74 -6.01
N VAL A 94 -8.58 -20.61 -4.74
CA VAL A 94 -9.13 -21.69 -3.90
C VAL A 94 -10.46 -21.23 -3.31
N ASP A 95 -11.51 -22.04 -3.44
CA ASP A 95 -12.87 -21.72 -3.00
C ASP A 95 -13.31 -22.69 -1.86
N PRO A 96 -13.01 -22.41 -0.58
CA PRO A 96 -13.52 -23.20 0.55
C PRO A 96 -15.04 -23.18 0.67
N LEU A 97 -15.66 -22.06 0.27
CA LEU A 97 -17.12 -21.93 0.23
C LEU A 97 -17.54 -21.24 -1.08
N LYS A 98 -18.07 -22.04 -2.00
CA LYS A 98 -18.51 -21.55 -3.32
C LYS A 98 -19.82 -20.75 -3.20
N PRO A 99 -19.97 -19.67 -3.98
CA PRO A 99 -21.27 -19.00 -4.10
C PRO A 99 -22.29 -19.95 -4.73
N ILE A 100 -23.53 -19.86 -4.28
CA ILE A 100 -24.63 -20.63 -4.89
C ILE A 100 -24.80 -20.11 -6.33
N SER A 101 -24.74 -21.02 -7.30
CA SER A 101 -24.92 -20.72 -8.72
C SER A 101 -26.28 -20.05 -8.98
N GLU A 102 -26.31 -19.06 -9.87
CA GLU A 102 -27.55 -18.34 -10.25
C GLU A 102 -28.66 -19.27 -10.80
N THR A 103 -28.30 -20.43 -11.34
CA THR A 103 -29.25 -21.46 -11.76
C THR A 103 -30.08 -22.02 -10.61
N ASN A 104 -29.51 -22.10 -9.41
CA ASN A 104 -30.22 -22.57 -8.22
C ASN A 104 -31.00 -21.43 -7.50
N ARG A 105 -30.74 -20.16 -7.86
CA ARG A 105 -31.46 -19.00 -7.31
C ARG A 105 -32.94 -18.97 -7.66
N LYS A 106 -33.31 -19.50 -8.84
CA LYS A 106 -34.70 -19.55 -9.32
C LYS A 106 -35.59 -20.53 -8.55
N LEU A 107 -34.99 -21.49 -7.85
CA LEU A 107 -35.71 -22.49 -7.05
C LEU A 107 -35.94 -22.07 -5.59
N SER A 108 -35.24 -21.05 -5.08
CA SER A 108 -35.35 -20.53 -3.72
C SER A 108 -36.00 -19.15 -3.61
N ALA A 109 -36.69 -18.68 -4.65
CA ALA A 109 -37.28 -17.34 -4.73
C ALA A 109 -38.57 -17.18 -3.86
N GLY A 110 -38.52 -17.66 -2.62
CA GLY A 110 -39.63 -17.56 -1.62
C GLY A 110 -39.33 -16.74 -0.38
N SER A 111 -38.12 -16.23 -0.17
CA SER A 111 -37.81 -15.38 0.99
C SER A 111 -36.67 -14.40 0.67
N GLY A 112 -37.00 -13.13 0.71
CA GLY A 112 -36.13 -11.94 0.73
C GLY A 112 -34.71 -12.08 0.23
N GLY A 113 -34.45 -11.65 -0.95
CA GLY A 113 -33.23 -11.16 -1.67
C GLY A 113 -31.80 -11.46 -1.19
N GLY A 114 -31.49 -12.47 -0.38
CA GLY A 114 -30.17 -12.74 0.16
C GLY A 114 -29.51 -13.99 -0.45
N GLY A 115 -28.46 -13.80 -1.26
CA GLY A 115 -27.60 -14.93 -1.65
C GLY A 115 -26.86 -15.50 -0.44
N ALA A 116 -26.55 -16.80 -0.43
CA ALA A 116 -25.74 -17.42 0.63
C ALA A 116 -24.32 -16.82 0.64
N GLY A 117 -23.67 -16.89 1.80
CA GLY A 117 -22.27 -16.49 1.96
C GLY A 117 -21.33 -17.30 1.08
N TRP A 118 -20.19 -16.74 0.82
CA TRP A 118 -19.13 -17.35 0.02
C TRP A 118 -17.77 -16.93 0.56
N PHE A 119 -16.72 -17.73 0.29
CA PHE A 119 -15.35 -17.41 0.68
C PHE A 119 -14.36 -18.04 -0.30
N ARG A 120 -13.35 -17.28 -0.65
CA ARG A 120 -12.26 -17.74 -1.52
C ARG A 120 -10.95 -17.06 -1.16
N CYS A 121 -9.84 -17.69 -1.54
CA CYS A 121 -8.52 -17.11 -1.43
C CYS A 121 -7.81 -17.16 -2.78
N PHE A 122 -6.92 -16.19 -3.00
CA PHE A 122 -5.97 -16.16 -4.08
C PHE A 122 -4.58 -16.40 -3.49
N TYR A 123 -4.02 -17.55 -3.75
CA TYR A 123 -2.73 -17.98 -3.22
C TYR A 123 -1.60 -17.64 -4.19
N SER A 124 -0.49 -17.17 -3.64
CA SER A 124 0.77 -16.97 -4.35
C SER A 124 1.77 -18.04 -3.95
N GLU A 125 2.14 -18.91 -4.88
CA GLU A 125 3.16 -19.92 -4.66
C GLU A 125 4.54 -19.31 -4.37
N THR A 126 4.86 -18.18 -5.01
CA THR A 126 6.13 -17.47 -4.80
C THR A 126 6.20 -16.87 -3.40
N LEU A 127 5.12 -16.23 -2.93
CA LEU A 127 5.06 -15.59 -1.63
C LEU A 127 4.61 -16.54 -0.51
N ARG A 128 4.08 -17.71 -0.86
CA ARG A 128 3.50 -18.67 0.10
C ARG A 128 2.50 -17.98 1.04
N SER A 129 1.64 -17.16 0.47
CA SER A 129 0.68 -16.34 1.17
C SER A 129 -0.60 -16.19 0.36
N SER A 130 -1.71 -15.83 1.01
CA SER A 130 -3.02 -15.67 0.37
C SER A 130 -3.64 -14.31 0.67
N ILE A 131 -4.33 -13.77 -0.34
CA ILE A 131 -5.34 -12.74 -0.18
C ILE A 131 -6.69 -13.45 -0.19
N CYS A 132 -7.48 -13.31 0.89
CA CYS A 132 -8.78 -13.96 0.98
C CYS A 132 -9.90 -12.92 0.92
N GLU A 133 -11.06 -13.33 0.39
CA GLU A 133 -12.24 -12.48 0.36
C GLU A 133 -13.52 -13.31 0.50
N GLY A 134 -14.57 -12.67 0.97
CA GLY A 134 -15.85 -13.34 1.09
C GLY A 134 -17.02 -12.36 1.21
N GLY A 135 -18.21 -12.90 1.01
CA GLY A 135 -19.45 -12.14 1.15
C GLY A 135 -20.36 -12.70 2.22
N ARG A 136 -21.18 -11.81 2.79
CA ARG A 136 -22.04 -12.08 3.95
C ARG A 136 -21.23 -12.63 5.13
N ILE A 137 -20.20 -11.87 5.47
CA ILE A 137 -19.33 -12.13 6.62
C ILE A 137 -19.79 -11.26 7.78
N ARG A 138 -19.89 -11.85 8.96
CA ARG A 138 -20.14 -11.16 10.22
C ARG A 138 -18.87 -11.17 11.07
N MET A 139 -18.42 -10.01 11.52
CA MET A 139 -17.40 -9.84 12.53
C MET A 139 -18.06 -9.67 13.90
N VAL A 140 -17.58 -10.40 14.88
CA VAL A 140 -18.05 -10.36 16.28
C VAL A 140 -16.93 -9.74 17.12
N PRO A 141 -16.95 -8.41 17.38
CA PRO A 141 -15.85 -7.71 18.04
C PRO A 141 -15.53 -8.25 19.44
N GLU A 142 -16.51 -8.79 20.15
CA GLU A 142 -16.34 -9.35 21.48
C GLU A 142 -15.44 -10.59 21.49
N ARG A 143 -15.41 -11.35 20.38
CA ARG A 143 -14.59 -12.56 20.19
C ARG A 143 -13.17 -12.27 19.66
N ILE A 144 -12.82 -11.00 19.54
CA ILE A 144 -11.46 -10.55 19.19
C ILE A 144 -10.84 -10.00 20.46
N LEU A 145 -9.99 -10.79 21.11
CA LEU A 145 -9.37 -10.41 22.39
C LEU A 145 -8.14 -9.55 22.12
N MET A 146 -8.25 -8.26 22.39
CA MET A 146 -7.21 -7.26 22.21
C MET A 146 -7.61 -5.94 22.87
N SER A 147 -6.67 -4.98 22.96
CA SER A 147 -6.93 -3.59 23.32
C SER A 147 -7.92 -2.93 22.34
N LYS A 148 -8.46 -1.78 22.73
CA LYS A 148 -9.46 -1.08 21.91
C LYS A 148 -8.91 -0.67 20.55
N GLY A 149 -7.69 -0.14 20.51
CA GLY A 149 -7.07 0.45 19.33
C GLY A 149 -7.56 1.87 19.02
N GLY A 150 -6.70 2.64 18.35
CA GLY A 150 -7.00 4.02 17.98
C GLY A 150 -6.95 5.05 19.11
N GLU A 151 -6.47 4.66 20.28
CA GLU A 151 -6.22 5.62 21.36
C GLU A 151 -4.99 6.49 21.02
N LYS A 152 -4.90 7.65 21.65
CA LYS A 152 -3.70 8.49 21.55
C LYS A 152 -2.53 7.83 22.25
N LEU A 153 -1.33 7.96 21.68
CA LEU A 153 -0.11 7.35 22.18
C LEU A 153 0.14 7.64 23.67
N GLU A 154 -0.12 8.86 24.11
CA GLU A 154 0.12 9.29 25.51
C GLU A 154 -0.73 8.51 26.53
N SER A 155 -1.89 7.99 26.09
CA SER A 155 -2.80 7.22 26.97
C SER A 155 -2.44 5.74 27.08
N VAL A 156 -1.48 5.25 26.29
CA VAL A 156 -1.13 3.83 26.20
C VAL A 156 0.37 3.55 26.43
N ILE A 157 1.11 4.54 26.90
CA ILE A 157 2.54 4.37 27.19
C ILE A 157 2.74 3.24 28.19
N GLY A 158 3.61 2.28 27.82
CA GLY A 158 3.90 1.09 28.64
C GLY A 158 3.00 -0.12 28.34
N ARG A 159 2.07 -0.02 27.40
CA ARG A 159 1.25 -1.16 26.94
C ARG A 159 2.15 -2.23 26.31
N GLU A 160 1.86 -3.47 26.62
CA GLU A 160 2.58 -4.63 26.10
C GLU A 160 2.00 -5.06 24.73
N GLU A 161 2.84 -5.70 23.91
CA GLU A 161 2.44 -6.16 22.56
C GLU A 161 1.31 -7.20 22.59
N ASP A 162 1.33 -8.07 23.59
CA ASP A 162 0.29 -9.09 23.75
C ASP A 162 -1.10 -8.52 24.01
N GLU A 163 -1.19 -7.29 24.52
CA GLU A 163 -2.46 -6.59 24.71
C GLU A 163 -2.97 -5.97 23.38
N GLU A 164 -2.06 -5.66 22.47
CA GLU A 164 -2.37 -4.99 21.21
C GLU A 164 -2.63 -5.97 20.06
N LEU A 165 -1.91 -7.11 20.05
CA LEU A 165 -2.10 -8.13 19.03
C LEU A 165 -3.39 -8.92 19.27
N PRO A 166 -4.21 -9.15 18.21
CA PRO A 166 -5.48 -9.84 18.36
C PRO A 166 -5.28 -11.32 18.67
N ASN A 167 -6.13 -11.84 19.55
CA ASN A 167 -6.37 -13.25 19.72
C ASN A 167 -7.82 -13.53 19.34
N PHE A 168 -8.03 -14.39 18.32
CA PHE A 168 -9.35 -14.66 17.76
C PHE A 168 -9.96 -15.92 18.39
N GLU A 169 -11.07 -15.75 19.07
CA GLU A 169 -11.89 -16.88 19.49
C GLU A 169 -12.66 -17.47 18.30
N ALA A 170 -13.09 -18.72 18.43
CA ALA A 170 -13.91 -19.38 17.43
C ALA A 170 -15.18 -18.56 17.12
N GLY A 171 -15.40 -18.20 15.86
CA GLY A 171 -16.50 -17.35 15.43
C GLY A 171 -16.24 -15.84 15.60
N ALA A 172 -14.99 -15.42 15.74
CA ALA A 172 -14.64 -13.99 15.61
C ALA A 172 -15.04 -13.46 14.22
N LEU A 173 -14.94 -14.30 13.19
CA LEU A 173 -15.65 -14.13 11.93
C LEU A 173 -16.64 -15.28 11.70
N GLU A 174 -17.77 -14.96 11.10
CA GLU A 174 -18.81 -15.95 10.74
C GLU A 174 -19.29 -15.69 9.32
N ILE A 175 -19.63 -16.78 8.60
CA ILE A 175 -20.17 -16.69 7.23
C ILE A 175 -21.54 -17.34 7.20
N GLU A 176 -22.51 -16.62 6.66
CA GLU A 176 -23.89 -17.10 6.53
C GLU A 176 -23.98 -18.29 5.58
N VAL A 177 -24.65 -19.36 6.03
CA VAL A 177 -24.96 -20.52 5.20
C VAL A 177 -26.45 -20.87 5.29
N SER A 178 -26.98 -21.41 4.20
CA SER A 178 -28.37 -21.90 4.14
C SER A 178 -28.50 -23.32 4.69
N ASP A 179 -27.42 -24.08 4.73
CA ASP A 179 -27.42 -25.48 5.21
C ASP A 179 -27.18 -25.52 6.72
N ARG A 180 -28.25 -25.74 7.46
CA ARG A 180 -28.25 -25.81 8.95
C ARG A 180 -27.32 -26.91 9.48
N THR A 181 -27.06 -27.97 8.71
CA THR A 181 -26.18 -29.05 9.16
C THR A 181 -24.72 -28.62 9.27
N ARG A 182 -24.38 -27.49 8.69
CA ARG A 182 -23.05 -26.87 8.72
C ARG A 182 -22.90 -25.81 9.81
N ASN A 183 -23.98 -25.44 10.51
CA ASN A 183 -23.94 -24.42 11.56
C ASN A 183 -22.87 -24.73 12.64
N GLY A 184 -22.08 -23.72 13.03
CA GLY A 184 -21.01 -23.83 14.02
C GLY A 184 -19.73 -24.51 13.55
N LYS A 185 -19.69 -25.10 12.34
CA LYS A 185 -18.50 -25.78 11.81
C LYS A 185 -17.44 -24.78 11.37
N ARG A 186 -16.17 -25.19 11.48
CA ARG A 186 -15.05 -24.44 10.89
C ARG A 186 -15.23 -24.33 9.37
N LEU A 187 -14.86 -23.18 8.81
CA LEU A 187 -14.85 -22.99 7.36
C LEU A 187 -13.74 -23.80 6.70
N VAL A 188 -12.54 -23.78 7.28
CA VAL A 188 -11.32 -24.42 6.80
C VAL A 188 -10.71 -25.31 7.88
N ASP A 189 -9.94 -26.30 7.48
CA ASP A 189 -9.18 -27.20 8.35
C ASP A 189 -7.68 -26.81 8.40
N GLU A 190 -6.91 -27.56 9.19
CA GLU A 190 -5.47 -27.34 9.33
C GLU A 190 -4.70 -27.60 8.03
N GLU A 191 -5.17 -28.52 7.20
CA GLU A 191 -4.56 -28.80 5.90
C GLU A 191 -4.67 -27.58 4.99
N PHE A 192 -5.84 -26.95 4.93
CA PHE A 192 -6.03 -25.69 4.19
C PHE A 192 -5.12 -24.58 4.71
N LEU A 193 -5.05 -24.40 6.04
CA LEU A 193 -4.22 -23.37 6.64
C LEU A 193 -2.73 -23.58 6.33
N ASN A 194 -2.26 -24.82 6.43
CA ASN A 194 -0.87 -25.17 6.14
C ASN A 194 -0.50 -25.00 4.66
N ASN A 195 -1.46 -25.20 3.76
CA ASN A 195 -1.23 -25.06 2.32
C ASN A 195 -1.33 -23.61 1.84
N TYR A 196 -2.26 -22.80 2.40
CA TYR A 196 -2.63 -21.51 1.82
C TYR A 196 -2.44 -20.30 2.75
N VAL A 197 -2.38 -20.50 4.06
CA VAL A 197 -2.17 -19.44 5.06
C VAL A 197 -1.09 -19.93 6.03
N GLN A 198 0.11 -20.13 5.49
CA GLN A 198 1.23 -20.71 6.22
C GLN A 198 1.69 -19.79 7.34
N GLU A 199 2.21 -20.38 8.41
CA GLU A 199 2.96 -19.65 9.42
C GLU A 199 4.19 -19.01 8.77
N GLY A 200 4.43 -17.74 9.08
CA GLY A 200 5.51 -16.94 8.50
C GLY A 200 6.64 -16.67 9.49
N ALA A 201 7.35 -15.57 9.28
CA ALA A 201 8.47 -15.13 10.09
C ALA A 201 8.06 -14.47 11.43
N VAL A 202 6.78 -14.43 11.76
CA VAL A 202 6.23 -13.80 12.97
C VAL A 202 5.78 -14.87 13.96
N ASP A 203 6.02 -14.64 15.25
CA ASP A 203 5.68 -15.59 16.31
C ASP A 203 4.16 -15.82 16.44
N ARG A 204 3.36 -14.80 16.12
CA ARG A 204 1.90 -14.85 16.13
C ARG A 204 1.34 -14.43 14.78
N HIS A 205 0.86 -15.38 14.01
CA HIS A 205 0.28 -15.12 12.68
C HIS A 205 -1.19 -14.71 12.79
N THR A 206 -1.45 -13.42 12.96
CA THR A 206 -2.80 -12.89 13.20
C THR A 206 -3.77 -13.19 12.07
N MET A 207 -3.33 -13.11 10.81
CA MET A 207 -4.17 -13.43 9.65
C MET A 207 -4.57 -14.92 9.61
N ARG A 208 -3.64 -15.84 9.94
CA ARG A 208 -3.95 -17.27 10.07
C ARG A 208 -4.98 -17.50 11.17
N GLY A 209 -4.76 -16.87 12.35
CA GLY A 209 -5.72 -16.94 13.46
C GLY A 209 -7.10 -16.41 13.08
N LEU A 210 -7.18 -15.32 12.32
CA LEU A 210 -8.44 -14.77 11.84
C LEU A 210 -9.17 -15.74 10.91
N VAL A 211 -8.46 -16.34 9.93
CA VAL A 211 -9.04 -17.33 9.01
C VAL A 211 -9.48 -18.60 9.75
N ASP A 212 -8.70 -19.06 10.73
CA ASP A 212 -9.04 -20.21 11.56
C ASP A 212 -10.28 -19.98 12.44
N SER A 213 -10.48 -18.75 12.87
CA SER A 213 -11.63 -18.38 13.68
C SER A 213 -12.96 -18.48 12.94
N ILE A 214 -12.97 -18.53 11.59
CA ILE A 214 -14.17 -18.47 10.78
C ILE A 214 -15.07 -19.67 11.06
N ARG A 215 -16.34 -19.37 11.40
CA ARG A 215 -17.39 -20.38 11.59
C ARG A 215 -18.53 -20.14 10.60
N LEU A 216 -19.22 -21.20 10.25
CA LEU A 216 -20.42 -21.14 9.43
C LEU A 216 -21.62 -20.89 10.34
N ALA A 217 -22.48 -19.92 10.01
CA ALA A 217 -23.65 -19.55 10.80
C ALA A 217 -24.93 -19.71 9.99
N ASP A 218 -25.95 -20.32 10.59
CA ASP A 218 -27.27 -20.43 9.96
C ASP A 218 -27.89 -19.06 9.73
N ALA A 219 -28.61 -18.90 8.61
CA ALA A 219 -29.22 -17.63 8.23
C ALA A 219 -30.19 -17.09 9.28
N THR A 220 -30.82 -17.97 10.11
CA THR A 220 -31.75 -17.56 11.18
C THR A 220 -31.05 -16.97 12.41
N GLU A 221 -29.76 -17.31 12.60
CA GLU A 221 -28.92 -16.82 13.71
C GLU A 221 -27.98 -15.68 13.25
N PHE A 222 -27.95 -15.39 11.95
CA PHE A 222 -27.07 -14.40 11.35
C PHE A 222 -27.66 -12.99 11.46
N THR A 223 -27.57 -12.39 12.65
CA THR A 223 -28.06 -11.05 12.96
C THR A 223 -26.88 -10.06 13.04
N CYS A 224 -27.11 -8.83 12.61
CA CYS A 224 -26.11 -7.77 12.55
C CYS A 224 -26.66 -6.51 13.21
N SER A 225 -25.81 -5.83 13.98
CA SER A 225 -26.11 -4.49 14.47
C SER A 225 -26.03 -3.47 13.34
N GLU A 226 -25.12 -3.73 12.38
CA GLU A 226 -24.84 -2.85 11.25
C GLU A 226 -24.46 -3.68 10.02
N TRP A 227 -24.82 -3.20 8.82
CA TRP A 227 -24.35 -3.71 7.54
C TRP A 227 -23.46 -2.69 6.86
N ILE A 228 -22.26 -3.12 6.45
CA ILE A 228 -21.37 -2.34 5.60
C ILE A 228 -21.54 -2.86 4.16
N GLU A 229 -22.06 -2.00 3.31
CA GLU A 229 -22.41 -2.35 1.92
C GLU A 229 -21.19 -2.30 0.98
N GLU A 230 -20.25 -1.39 1.24
CA GLU A 230 -19.05 -1.19 0.45
C GLU A 230 -17.97 -2.23 0.79
N PRO A 231 -17.13 -2.61 -0.20
CA PRO A 231 -16.01 -3.50 0.04
C PRO A 231 -15.11 -3.00 1.17
N THR A 232 -14.82 -3.87 2.11
CA THR A 232 -14.07 -3.54 3.32
C THR A 232 -12.87 -4.44 3.50
N LEU A 233 -11.71 -3.84 3.69
CA LEU A 233 -10.44 -4.50 3.91
C LEU A 233 -10.20 -4.67 5.41
N LEU A 234 -9.96 -5.89 5.87
CA LEU A 234 -9.57 -6.23 7.23
C LEU A 234 -8.05 -6.37 7.28
N VAL A 235 -7.40 -5.56 8.10
CA VAL A 235 -5.93 -5.48 8.21
C VAL A 235 -5.50 -5.64 9.66
N THR A 236 -4.48 -6.43 9.88
CA THR A 236 -3.74 -6.49 11.15
C THR A 236 -2.35 -5.95 10.94
N ARG A 237 -1.90 -5.05 11.83
CA ARG A 237 -0.58 -4.43 11.80
C ARG A 237 0.31 -5.05 12.88
N TYR A 238 1.61 -4.94 12.76
CA TYR A 238 2.57 -5.34 13.79
C TYR A 238 3.37 -4.15 14.30
N GLU A 239 4.41 -3.79 13.61
CA GLU A 239 5.30 -2.67 13.94
C GLU A 239 4.72 -1.33 13.43
N TYR A 240 3.51 -1.03 13.82
CA TYR A 240 2.66 0.04 13.29
C TYR A 240 3.21 1.48 13.42
N ALA A 241 4.22 1.68 14.26
CA ALA A 241 4.93 2.95 14.42
C ALA A 241 6.27 2.99 13.68
N ASN A 242 6.67 1.88 13.06
CA ASN A 242 7.90 1.78 12.28
C ASN A 242 7.60 1.97 10.80
N MET A 243 8.15 3.02 10.19
CA MET A 243 7.90 3.35 8.79
C MET A 243 8.17 2.21 7.82
N PHE A 244 9.22 1.39 8.03
CA PHE A 244 9.54 0.28 7.15
C PHE A 244 8.43 -0.78 7.17
N HIS A 245 8.01 -1.22 8.34
CA HIS A 245 6.96 -2.24 8.49
C HIS A 245 5.60 -1.69 8.05
N THR A 246 5.27 -0.44 8.41
CA THR A 246 4.02 0.19 7.99
C THR A 246 3.92 0.33 6.47
N VAL A 247 5.02 0.62 5.77
CA VAL A 247 5.02 0.65 4.29
C VAL A 247 4.73 -0.74 3.71
N THR A 248 5.23 -1.81 4.33
CA THR A 248 4.89 -3.17 3.89
C THR A 248 3.42 -3.51 4.13
N ASP A 249 2.82 -3.02 5.22
CA ASP A 249 1.38 -3.15 5.48
C ASP A 249 0.55 -2.34 4.47
N TRP A 250 0.92 -1.08 4.16
CA TRP A 250 0.25 -0.29 3.11
C TRP A 250 0.31 -1.00 1.76
N TYR A 251 1.47 -1.59 1.45
CA TYR A 251 1.67 -2.32 0.20
C TYR A 251 0.80 -3.57 0.15
N SER A 252 0.72 -4.34 1.23
CA SER A 252 -0.16 -5.50 1.34
C SER A 252 -1.62 -5.14 1.11
N ALA A 253 -2.10 -4.10 1.78
CA ALA A 253 -3.47 -3.61 1.64
C ALA A 253 -3.76 -3.12 0.21
N TYR A 254 -2.81 -2.41 -0.40
CA TYR A 254 -2.91 -1.97 -1.79
C TYR A 254 -3.00 -3.16 -2.77
N VAL A 255 -2.10 -4.14 -2.64
CA VAL A 255 -2.09 -5.35 -3.47
C VAL A 255 -3.40 -6.12 -3.32
N SER A 256 -3.88 -6.29 -2.07
CA SER A 256 -5.15 -6.97 -1.79
C SER A 256 -6.32 -6.30 -2.51
N SER A 257 -6.36 -4.99 -2.49
CA SER A 257 -7.40 -4.21 -3.17
C SER A 257 -7.33 -4.35 -4.71
N ARG A 258 -6.12 -4.47 -5.27
CA ARG A 258 -5.92 -4.65 -6.73
C ARG A 258 -6.26 -6.07 -7.17
N VAL A 259 -5.81 -7.07 -6.43
CA VAL A 259 -6.04 -8.50 -6.73
C VAL A 259 -7.53 -8.86 -6.69
N THR A 260 -8.29 -8.25 -5.80
CA THR A 260 -9.74 -8.47 -5.68
C THR A 260 -10.58 -7.64 -6.67
N GLY A 261 -9.94 -6.78 -7.47
CA GLY A 261 -10.58 -6.07 -8.57
C GLY A 261 -11.67 -5.07 -8.15
N LEU A 262 -11.46 -4.36 -7.05
CA LEU A 262 -12.45 -3.45 -6.50
C LEU A 262 -12.69 -2.23 -7.41
N PRO A 263 -13.94 -1.78 -7.57
CA PRO A 263 -14.28 -0.63 -8.42
C PRO A 263 -13.78 0.70 -7.83
N ASN A 264 -13.66 0.77 -6.52
CA ASN A 264 -13.19 1.94 -5.78
C ASN A 264 -12.22 1.51 -4.68
N ARG A 265 -11.53 2.48 -4.07
CA ARG A 265 -10.71 2.25 -2.90
C ARG A 265 -11.58 1.75 -1.75
N PRO A 266 -11.25 0.61 -1.10
CA PRO A 266 -12.11 0.02 -0.09
C PRO A 266 -12.15 0.86 1.19
N HIS A 267 -13.13 0.57 2.04
CA HIS A 267 -13.07 0.91 3.45
C HIS A 267 -12.05 0.02 4.16
N LEU A 268 -11.51 0.48 5.28
CA LEU A 268 -10.50 -0.24 6.02
C LEU A 268 -10.88 -0.36 7.49
N ILE A 269 -10.72 -1.56 8.04
CA ILE A 269 -10.87 -1.83 9.47
C ILE A 269 -9.58 -2.46 9.98
N PHE A 270 -8.96 -1.82 10.97
CA PHE A 270 -7.89 -2.45 11.73
C PHE A 270 -8.46 -3.48 12.70
N VAL A 271 -7.94 -4.71 12.58
CA VAL A 271 -8.30 -5.84 13.44
C VAL A 271 -7.12 -6.12 14.38
N ASP A 272 -6.59 -5.06 14.95
CA ASP A 272 -5.57 -5.02 15.97
C ASP A 272 -5.87 -3.90 16.98
N GLY A 273 -5.25 -3.97 18.15
CA GLY A 273 -5.46 -3.03 19.25
C GLY A 273 -4.41 -1.92 19.33
N HIS A 274 -3.70 -1.64 18.25
CA HIS A 274 -2.67 -0.61 18.23
C HIS A 274 -3.23 0.80 18.32
N CYS A 275 -2.52 1.68 19.03
CA CYS A 275 -2.88 3.09 19.14
C CYS A 275 -2.70 3.85 17.81
N GLU A 276 -3.24 5.07 17.76
CA GLU A 276 -3.07 5.97 16.62
C GLU A 276 -1.64 6.49 16.53
N THR A 277 -1.07 6.55 15.32
CA THR A 277 0.22 7.16 15.02
C THR A 277 0.11 8.12 13.85
N GLN A 278 1.15 8.95 13.63
CA GLN A 278 1.25 9.83 12.48
C GLN A 278 1.13 9.07 11.14
N LEU A 279 1.54 7.80 11.09
CA LEU A 279 1.51 6.98 9.88
C LEU A 279 0.06 6.67 9.41
N GLU A 280 -0.94 6.85 10.28
CA GLU A 280 -2.35 6.70 9.90
C GLU A 280 -2.83 7.76 8.92
N GLU A 281 -2.19 8.92 8.84
CA GLU A 281 -2.50 9.92 7.81
C GLU A 281 -2.45 9.29 6.40
N THR A 282 -1.46 8.41 6.14
CA THR A 282 -1.35 7.72 4.86
C THR A 282 -2.43 6.65 4.69
N TRP A 283 -2.78 5.89 5.74
CA TRP A 283 -3.90 4.96 5.69
C TRP A 283 -5.20 5.68 5.30
N ARG A 284 -5.48 6.80 5.97
CA ARG A 284 -6.66 7.63 5.68
C ARG A 284 -6.61 8.24 4.26
N ALA A 285 -5.42 8.57 3.76
CA ALA A 285 -5.25 9.07 2.40
C ALA A 285 -5.46 7.98 1.34
N LEU A 286 -4.92 6.79 1.56
CA LEU A 286 -4.97 5.66 0.62
C LEU A 286 -6.37 5.06 0.47
N PHE A 287 -7.16 4.96 1.54
CA PHE A 287 -8.43 4.23 1.59
C PHE A 287 -9.63 5.17 1.78
N SER A 288 -10.84 4.67 1.48
CA SER A 288 -12.06 5.48 1.56
C SER A 288 -12.39 5.88 2.98
N SER A 289 -12.24 4.97 3.95
CA SER A 289 -12.36 5.26 5.38
C SER A 289 -11.42 4.35 6.18
N LEU A 290 -11.26 4.69 7.45
CA LEU A 290 -10.52 3.91 8.43
C LEU A 290 -11.36 3.79 9.71
N ASN A 291 -11.48 2.58 10.24
CA ASN A 291 -12.10 2.30 11.53
C ASN A 291 -11.30 1.22 12.27
N TYR A 292 -11.63 0.97 13.53
CA TYR A 292 -11.06 -0.08 14.37
C TYR A 292 -12.15 -1.09 14.73
N ALA A 293 -11.82 -2.37 14.78
CA ALA A 293 -12.77 -3.45 15.06
C ALA A 293 -13.50 -3.26 16.41
N LYS A 294 -12.80 -2.73 17.42
CA LYS A 294 -13.37 -2.48 18.75
C LYS A 294 -14.21 -1.21 18.87
N ASN A 295 -14.36 -0.43 17.80
CA ASN A 295 -15.26 0.73 17.79
C ASN A 295 -16.72 0.34 17.54
N PHE A 296 -16.96 -0.87 17.06
CA PHE A 296 -18.31 -1.38 16.86
C PHE A 296 -18.89 -1.92 18.18
N SER A 297 -20.11 -1.55 18.48
CA SER A 297 -20.80 -1.92 19.72
C SER A 297 -21.46 -3.31 19.68
N GLY A 298 -21.38 -4.01 18.54
CA GLY A 298 -21.97 -5.33 18.35
C GLY A 298 -21.56 -5.92 17.01
N PRO A 299 -22.15 -7.09 16.63
CA PRO A 299 -21.78 -7.78 15.40
C PRO A 299 -22.01 -6.93 14.15
N VAL A 300 -20.98 -6.82 13.31
CA VAL A 300 -20.96 -6.06 12.04
C VAL A 300 -20.91 -7.01 10.87
N CYS A 301 -21.78 -6.79 9.90
CA CYS A 301 -21.86 -7.61 8.69
C CYS A 301 -21.35 -6.87 7.46
N PHE A 302 -20.61 -7.59 6.63
CA PHE A 302 -20.03 -7.09 5.39
C PHE A 302 -20.67 -7.78 4.19
N ARG A 303 -21.07 -6.98 3.19
CA ARG A 303 -21.44 -7.52 1.88
C ARG A 303 -20.23 -8.13 1.19
N HIS A 304 -19.07 -7.50 1.36
CA HIS A 304 -17.81 -7.97 0.82
C HIS A 304 -16.66 -7.58 1.77
N ALA A 305 -16.06 -8.56 2.42
CA ALA A 305 -14.87 -8.38 3.22
C ALA A 305 -13.65 -9.00 2.53
N ILE A 306 -12.52 -8.30 2.60
CA ILE A 306 -11.22 -8.75 2.08
C ILE A 306 -10.27 -8.86 3.27
N LEU A 307 -9.59 -10.00 3.39
CA LEU A 307 -8.59 -10.26 4.40
C LEU A 307 -7.21 -10.11 3.77
N SER A 308 -6.49 -9.08 4.21
CA SER A 308 -5.16 -8.77 3.71
C SER A 308 -4.09 -9.60 4.42
N PRO A 309 -3.12 -10.20 3.71
CA PRO A 309 -1.99 -10.83 4.36
C PRO A 309 -1.16 -9.81 5.13
N LEU A 310 -0.34 -10.28 6.06
CA LEU A 310 0.57 -9.43 6.83
C LEU A 310 1.57 -8.74 5.92
N GLY A 311 2.03 -7.54 6.29
CA GLY A 311 3.09 -6.85 5.56
C GLY A 311 4.38 -7.67 5.42
N TYR A 312 4.67 -8.51 6.42
CA TYR A 312 5.78 -9.48 6.41
C TYR A 312 5.69 -10.54 5.29
N GLU A 313 4.51 -10.76 4.72
CA GLU A 313 4.29 -11.74 3.67
C GLU A 313 4.31 -11.14 2.27
N THR A 314 4.50 -9.84 2.17
CA THR A 314 4.55 -9.14 0.88
C THR A 314 5.86 -9.40 0.14
N ALA A 315 5.83 -9.25 -1.17
CA ALA A 315 7.03 -9.26 -1.99
C ALA A 315 8.04 -8.19 -1.55
N LEU A 316 7.55 -7.04 -1.07
CA LEU A 316 8.41 -5.98 -0.57
C LEU A 316 9.23 -6.43 0.64
N PHE A 317 8.63 -7.15 1.59
CA PHE A 317 9.35 -7.65 2.76
C PHE A 317 10.17 -8.91 2.43
N LYS A 318 9.53 -9.94 1.86
CA LYS A 318 10.20 -11.21 1.53
C LYS A 318 11.33 -11.03 0.52
N GLY A 319 11.16 -10.15 -0.45
CA GLY A 319 12.22 -9.81 -1.42
C GLY A 319 13.46 -9.16 -0.80
N LEU A 320 13.36 -8.58 0.39
CA LEU A 320 14.48 -8.02 1.13
C LEU A 320 15.18 -9.03 2.04
N THR A 321 14.49 -10.08 2.44
CA THR A 321 14.97 -11.08 3.40
C THR A 321 15.26 -12.44 2.77
N GLU A 322 14.60 -12.76 1.67
CA GLU A 322 14.72 -14.01 0.94
C GLU A 322 15.23 -13.74 -0.49
N ASN A 323 15.95 -14.68 -1.08
CA ASN A 323 16.30 -14.62 -2.50
C ASN A 323 15.06 -14.96 -3.35
N ILE A 324 14.23 -13.94 -3.63
CA ILE A 324 13.19 -14.09 -4.63
C ILE A 324 13.88 -14.20 -5.99
N ASN A 325 13.78 -15.37 -6.61
CA ASN A 325 14.33 -15.60 -7.93
C ASN A 325 13.49 -14.89 -9.01
N CYS A 326 13.90 -13.70 -9.38
CA CYS A 326 13.23 -12.89 -10.41
C CYS A 326 13.40 -13.46 -11.84
N HIS A 327 14.09 -14.57 -12.00
CA HIS A 327 14.33 -15.23 -13.29
C HIS A 327 13.62 -16.59 -13.41
N GLY A 328 12.78 -16.95 -12.44
CA GLY A 328 12.09 -18.24 -12.42
C GLY A 328 10.93 -18.32 -13.43
N ALA A 329 10.39 -19.54 -13.55
CA ALA A 329 9.26 -19.85 -14.43
C ALA A 329 8.03 -18.96 -14.18
N SER A 330 7.78 -18.58 -12.94
CA SER A 330 6.67 -17.70 -12.58
C SER A 330 6.77 -16.29 -13.18
N ALA A 331 8.00 -15.75 -13.39
CA ALA A 331 8.17 -14.48 -14.11
C ALA A 331 7.82 -14.64 -15.59
N HIS A 332 8.21 -15.76 -16.15
CA HIS A 332 7.93 -16.07 -17.54
C HIS A 332 6.43 -16.29 -17.77
N ASP A 333 5.78 -17.00 -16.86
CA ASP A 333 4.34 -17.25 -16.93
C ASP A 333 3.52 -15.96 -16.81
N LEU A 334 3.92 -15.04 -15.92
CA LEU A 334 3.30 -13.71 -15.79
C LEU A 334 3.53 -12.84 -17.02
N TRP A 335 4.64 -13.01 -17.70
CA TRP A 335 4.98 -12.30 -18.91
C TRP A 335 4.22 -12.84 -20.14
N GLN A 336 3.99 -14.15 -20.19
CA GLN A 336 3.22 -14.78 -21.26
C GLN A 336 1.71 -14.71 -21.04
N ASN A 337 1.26 -14.64 -19.81
CA ASN A 337 -0.14 -14.62 -19.43
C ASN A 337 -0.39 -13.60 -18.30
N PRO A 338 -0.16 -12.30 -18.57
CA PRO A 338 -0.26 -11.27 -17.56
C PRO A 338 -1.73 -11.09 -17.13
N ASP A 339 -2.09 -11.64 -15.98
CA ASP A 339 -3.29 -11.19 -15.28
C ASP A 339 -2.96 -9.86 -14.57
N ASP A 340 -2.94 -8.78 -15.32
CA ASP A 340 -2.62 -7.44 -14.83
C ASP A 340 -3.53 -6.99 -13.69
N GLN A 341 -4.69 -7.63 -13.53
CA GLN A 341 -5.64 -7.30 -12.46
C GLN A 341 -5.23 -7.90 -11.12
N LYS A 342 -4.42 -8.96 -11.11
CA LYS A 342 -3.98 -9.66 -9.90
C LYS A 342 -2.53 -9.40 -9.53
N THR A 343 -1.99 -8.32 -10.02
CA THR A 343 -0.64 -7.87 -9.75
C THR A 343 -0.63 -6.40 -9.30
N ALA A 344 0.38 -6.03 -8.51
CA ALA A 344 0.64 -4.64 -8.19
C ALA A 344 2.14 -4.39 -8.20
N ARG A 345 2.58 -3.38 -8.96
CA ARG A 345 3.99 -3.01 -9.06
C ARG A 345 4.36 -1.99 -7.99
N LEU A 346 5.64 -1.99 -7.60
CA LEU A 346 6.12 -1.03 -6.61
C LEU A 346 6.05 0.41 -7.12
N SER A 347 6.25 0.65 -8.42
CA SER A 347 6.09 1.96 -9.04
C SER A 347 4.65 2.44 -9.03
N GLU A 348 3.68 1.56 -9.28
CA GLU A 348 2.25 1.88 -9.14
C GLU A 348 1.90 2.25 -7.70
N PHE A 349 2.41 1.50 -6.74
CA PHE A 349 2.20 1.78 -5.33
C PHE A 349 2.81 3.15 -4.93
N GLY A 350 4.01 3.46 -5.39
CA GLY A 350 4.62 4.77 -5.18
C GLY A 350 3.82 5.92 -5.79
N GLU A 351 3.27 5.74 -7.00
CA GLU A 351 2.35 6.70 -7.62
C GLU A 351 1.04 6.80 -6.82
N MET A 352 0.50 5.68 -6.36
CA MET A 352 -0.72 5.67 -5.54
C MET A 352 -0.55 6.47 -4.25
N ILE A 353 0.60 6.35 -3.56
CA ILE A 353 0.90 7.17 -2.38
C ILE A 353 0.90 8.66 -2.74
N ARG A 354 1.57 9.05 -3.83
CA ARG A 354 1.59 10.46 -4.26
C ARG A 354 0.18 10.96 -4.63
N ALA A 355 -0.58 10.17 -5.39
CA ALA A 355 -1.95 10.49 -5.76
C ALA A 355 -2.88 10.62 -4.55
N ALA A 356 -2.69 9.79 -3.53
CA ALA A 356 -3.49 9.82 -2.31
C ALA A 356 -3.35 11.14 -1.54
N PHE A 357 -2.21 11.82 -1.70
CA PHE A 357 -1.95 13.14 -1.12
C PHE A 357 -2.17 14.30 -2.10
N ASP A 358 -2.82 14.06 -3.24
CA ASP A 358 -3.05 15.05 -4.30
C ASP A 358 -1.76 15.69 -4.83
N LEU A 359 -0.68 14.91 -4.86
CA LEU A 359 0.59 15.36 -5.42
C LEU A 359 0.63 15.12 -6.94
N PRO A 360 1.29 16.01 -7.71
CA PRO A 360 1.38 15.86 -9.16
C PRO A 360 2.01 14.53 -9.58
N LEU A 361 1.36 13.81 -10.49
CA LEU A 361 1.88 12.55 -11.05
C LEU A 361 2.72 12.78 -12.31
N ASP A 362 2.51 13.88 -13.01
CA ASP A 362 3.09 14.17 -14.35
C ASP A 362 4.60 14.39 -14.34
N ARG A 363 5.23 14.38 -13.19
CA ARG A 363 6.69 14.58 -13.05
C ARG A 363 7.52 13.45 -13.65
N HIS A 364 6.92 12.37 -14.08
CA HIS A 364 7.63 11.32 -14.84
C HIS A 364 8.21 11.82 -16.17
N HIS A 365 7.62 12.86 -16.77
CA HIS A 365 8.00 13.42 -18.06
C HIS A 365 8.62 14.82 -17.99
N ILE A 366 8.59 15.45 -16.80
CA ILE A 366 9.24 16.75 -16.64
C ILE A 366 10.69 16.50 -16.26
N PRO A 367 11.66 16.87 -17.11
CA PRO A 367 13.07 16.86 -16.70
C PRO A 367 13.21 17.67 -15.42
N LYS A 368 13.88 17.11 -14.42
CA LYS A 368 14.20 17.88 -13.21
C LYS A 368 14.87 19.17 -13.64
N PRO A 369 14.56 20.31 -13.02
CA PRO A 369 15.03 21.60 -13.50
C PRO A 369 16.56 21.61 -13.63
N VAL A 370 17.04 21.99 -14.78
CA VAL A 370 18.48 22.12 -15.09
C VAL A 370 19.15 23.18 -14.19
N SER A 371 18.33 24.04 -13.57
CA SER A 371 18.78 25.22 -12.83
C SER A 371 18.63 25.10 -11.31
N GLY A 372 18.51 23.89 -10.76
CA GLY A 372 18.45 23.73 -9.30
C GLY A 372 18.08 22.32 -8.87
N HIS A 373 18.69 21.86 -7.79
CA HIS A 373 18.48 20.52 -7.25
C HIS A 373 18.08 20.58 -5.78
N ASN A 374 17.05 19.84 -5.42
CA ASN A 374 16.69 19.57 -4.03
C ASN A 374 17.50 18.36 -3.54
N VAL A 375 18.29 18.56 -2.50
CA VAL A 375 19.01 17.51 -1.78
C VAL A 375 18.32 17.31 -0.44
N LEU A 376 17.61 16.23 -0.30
CA LEU A 376 16.89 15.87 0.93
C LEU A 376 17.82 15.04 1.82
N PHE A 377 18.11 15.53 3.01
CA PHE A 377 18.85 14.78 4.02
C PHE A 377 17.85 14.19 5.02
N VAL A 378 17.56 12.88 4.92
CA VAL A 378 16.68 12.15 5.82
C VAL A 378 17.39 11.93 7.13
N ARG A 379 16.89 12.55 8.20
CA ARG A 379 17.51 12.54 9.52
C ARG A 379 16.74 11.68 10.51
N ARG A 380 17.45 11.25 11.52
CA ARG A 380 16.91 10.44 12.61
C ARG A 380 17.00 11.25 13.91
N GLU A 381 15.95 11.20 14.69
CA GLU A 381 15.86 11.86 15.97
C GLU A 381 15.06 11.02 16.97
N ASP A 382 15.27 11.24 18.25
CA ASP A 382 14.45 10.63 19.27
C ASP A 382 13.07 11.32 19.28
N TYR A 383 12.03 10.52 19.19
CA TYR A 383 10.66 10.98 19.29
C TYR A 383 9.75 9.88 19.82
N LEU A 384 8.68 10.29 20.48
CA LEU A 384 7.72 9.34 21.02
C LEU A 384 6.84 8.82 19.88
N ALA A 385 7.14 7.61 19.41
CA ALA A 385 6.45 6.98 18.29
C ALA A 385 5.81 5.63 18.63
N HIS A 386 6.29 4.98 19.68
CA HIS A 386 5.84 3.66 20.06
C HIS A 386 5.77 3.54 21.60
N PRO A 387 4.69 2.99 22.16
CA PRO A 387 4.50 2.92 23.62
C PRO A 387 5.61 2.15 24.35
N ARG A 388 6.20 1.15 23.69
CA ARG A 388 7.24 0.27 24.29
C ARG A 388 8.66 0.85 24.28
N HIS A 389 8.96 1.80 23.38
CA HIS A 389 10.33 2.25 23.13
C HIS A 389 10.74 3.50 23.91
N GLY A 390 9.82 4.09 24.69
CA GLY A 390 10.10 5.26 25.51
C GLY A 390 10.65 6.45 24.74
N GLY A 391 10.35 6.57 23.46
CA GLY A 391 10.76 7.66 22.58
C GLY A 391 12.22 7.59 22.08
N LYS A 392 12.98 6.53 22.39
CA LYS A 392 14.37 6.40 21.93
C LYS A 392 14.46 5.70 20.59
N VAL A 393 15.14 6.34 19.63
CA VAL A 393 15.42 5.80 18.31
C VAL A 393 16.89 5.35 18.25
N GLN A 394 17.13 4.14 17.76
CA GLN A 394 18.47 3.61 17.64
C GLN A 394 19.33 4.45 16.69
N THR A 395 20.45 4.98 17.20
CA THR A 395 21.41 5.78 16.43
C THR A 395 22.04 4.93 15.32
N ARG A 396 22.04 5.45 14.10
CA ARG A 396 22.64 4.80 12.91
C ARG A 396 23.87 5.54 12.40
N LEU A 397 23.94 6.85 12.65
CA LEU A 397 25.04 7.72 12.30
C LEU A 397 25.35 8.63 13.49
N GLY A 398 26.45 8.38 14.19
CA GLY A 398 26.77 9.03 15.46
C GLY A 398 27.09 10.53 15.33
N ASN A 399 27.50 10.98 14.15
CA ASN A 399 27.79 12.39 13.85
C ASN A 399 26.86 12.99 12.78
N GLU A 400 25.61 12.55 12.73
CA GLU A 400 24.64 12.96 11.71
C GLU A 400 24.53 14.48 11.57
N GLN A 401 24.48 15.23 12.69
CA GLN A 401 24.40 16.70 12.68
C GLN A 401 25.64 17.31 12.01
N VAL A 402 26.83 16.81 12.32
CA VAL A 402 28.09 17.32 11.72
C VAL A 402 28.12 17.09 10.21
N VAL A 403 27.64 15.93 9.76
CA VAL A 403 27.55 15.62 8.33
C VAL A 403 26.52 16.53 7.64
N PHE A 404 25.35 16.71 8.25
CA PHE A 404 24.32 17.60 7.73
C PHE A 404 24.81 19.05 7.60
N ASP A 405 25.42 19.60 8.66
CA ASP A 405 25.96 20.98 8.67
C ASP A 405 27.07 21.14 7.61
N SER A 406 27.88 20.11 7.42
CA SER A 406 28.92 20.11 6.37
C SER A 406 28.33 20.16 4.98
N VAL A 407 27.27 19.39 4.70
CA VAL A 407 26.54 19.42 3.42
C VAL A 407 25.91 20.78 3.19
N GLN A 408 25.27 21.37 4.22
CA GLN A 408 24.64 22.69 4.13
C GLN A 408 25.65 23.80 3.88
N ASN A 409 26.77 23.79 4.62
CA ASN A 409 27.86 24.76 4.44
C ASN A 409 28.55 24.62 3.09
N TRP A 410 28.74 23.40 2.60
CA TRP A 410 29.29 23.14 1.30
C TRP A 410 28.36 23.68 0.19
N ALA A 411 27.07 23.38 0.24
CA ALA A 411 26.08 23.81 -0.73
C ALA A 411 25.97 25.35 -0.80
N SER A 412 26.10 26.06 0.32
CA SER A 412 26.06 27.52 0.36
C SER A 412 27.22 28.21 -0.36
N LYS A 413 28.32 27.50 -0.54
CA LYS A 413 29.53 28.00 -1.22
C LYS A 413 29.59 27.63 -2.72
N HIS A 414 28.74 26.71 -3.17
CA HIS A 414 28.67 26.26 -4.56
C HIS A 414 27.64 27.09 -5.32
N SER A 415 28.10 28.12 -6.02
CA SER A 415 27.29 29.06 -6.81
C SER A 415 26.92 28.57 -8.20
N ASP A 416 27.62 27.56 -8.72
CA ASP A 416 27.49 27.09 -10.09
C ASP A 416 26.19 26.34 -10.34
N CYS A 417 25.56 25.87 -9.26
CA CYS A 417 24.29 25.17 -9.27
C CYS A 417 23.47 25.58 -8.05
N LYS A 418 22.22 25.95 -8.26
CA LYS A 418 21.31 26.28 -7.16
C LYS A 418 20.93 25.00 -6.40
N LEU A 419 21.53 24.81 -5.23
CA LEU A 419 21.25 23.67 -4.35
C LEU A 419 20.33 24.12 -3.22
N ASN A 420 19.25 23.38 -3.00
CA ASN A 420 18.36 23.53 -1.85
C ASN A 420 18.50 22.30 -0.95
N ILE A 421 19.12 22.49 0.23
CA ILE A 421 19.29 21.41 1.21
C ILE A 421 18.08 21.37 2.12
N ILE A 422 17.33 20.27 2.05
CA ILE A 422 16.10 20.06 2.84
C ILE A 422 16.48 19.21 4.06
N ASN A 423 16.19 19.76 5.24
CA ASN A 423 16.34 19.04 6.51
C ASN A 423 15.14 18.10 6.70
N GLY A 424 15.35 16.81 6.47
CA GLY A 424 14.31 15.78 6.54
C GLY A 424 14.09 15.22 7.95
N LEU A 425 13.75 16.09 8.91
CA LEU A 425 13.28 15.69 10.25
C LEU A 425 11.82 15.21 10.15
N PHE A 426 11.63 13.99 9.68
CA PHE A 426 10.32 13.45 9.32
C PHE A 426 9.34 13.37 10.48
N ALA A 427 9.82 13.21 11.71
CA ALA A 427 8.94 13.22 12.88
C ALA A 427 8.18 14.56 13.09
N HIS A 428 8.70 15.65 12.53
CA HIS A 428 8.08 16.99 12.59
C HIS A 428 7.33 17.38 11.32
N MET A 429 7.19 16.48 10.37
CA MET A 429 6.53 16.71 9.08
C MET A 429 5.29 15.84 8.98
N SER A 430 4.17 16.39 8.49
CA SER A 430 3.02 15.57 8.09
C SER A 430 3.42 14.54 7.04
N MET A 431 2.68 13.46 6.91
CA MET A 431 2.97 12.44 5.88
C MET A 431 2.93 13.02 4.47
N LYS A 432 2.02 13.98 4.22
CA LYS A 432 1.94 14.70 2.95
C LYS A 432 3.23 15.48 2.66
N GLU A 433 3.80 16.17 3.66
CA GLU A 433 5.05 16.91 3.52
C GLU A 433 6.24 15.98 3.30
N GLN A 434 6.29 14.84 4.02
CA GLN A 434 7.32 13.82 3.83
C GLN A 434 7.30 13.26 2.39
N VAL A 435 6.13 12.86 1.89
CA VAL A 435 5.99 12.32 0.52
C VAL A 435 6.33 13.39 -0.52
N ARG A 436 5.95 14.66 -0.29
CA ARG A 436 6.33 15.78 -1.17
C ARG A 436 7.84 16.01 -1.19
N ALA A 437 8.50 16.01 -0.04
CA ALA A 437 9.95 16.18 0.05
C ALA A 437 10.70 15.08 -0.73
N ILE A 438 10.24 13.83 -0.62
CA ILE A 438 10.75 12.68 -1.39
C ILE A 438 10.53 12.88 -2.89
N GLN A 439 9.31 13.26 -3.30
CA GLN A 439 8.95 13.48 -4.71
C GLN A 439 9.81 14.58 -5.35
N ASP A 440 10.05 15.65 -4.61
CA ASP A 440 10.75 16.84 -5.11
C ASP A 440 12.28 16.71 -5.08
N ALA A 441 12.80 15.69 -4.40
CA ALA A 441 14.23 15.48 -4.26
C ALA A 441 14.89 15.01 -5.55
N SER A 442 16.03 15.61 -5.92
CA SER A 442 16.95 15.09 -6.93
C SER A 442 17.91 14.07 -6.32
N VAL A 443 18.35 14.33 -5.08
CA VAL A 443 19.22 13.44 -4.30
C VAL A 443 18.60 13.27 -2.92
N ILE A 444 18.55 12.02 -2.45
CA ILE A 444 18.13 11.69 -1.08
C ILE A 444 19.34 11.11 -0.36
N ILE A 445 19.75 11.75 0.72
CA ILE A 445 20.86 11.31 1.59
C ILE A 445 20.26 10.85 2.90
N GLY A 446 20.75 9.75 3.47
CA GLY A 446 20.35 9.33 4.81
C GLY A 446 21.18 8.16 5.33
N ALA A 447 21.20 8.03 6.65
CA ALA A 447 21.71 6.83 7.28
C ALA A 447 20.74 5.65 7.07
N HIS A 448 21.28 4.42 7.01
CA HIS A 448 20.47 3.20 6.96
C HIS A 448 19.40 3.21 8.05
N GLY A 449 18.13 3.17 7.67
CA GLY A 449 17.02 3.21 8.64
C GLY A 449 15.65 3.38 8.02
N ALA A 450 14.62 3.16 8.84
CA ALA A 450 13.21 3.11 8.40
C ALA A 450 12.77 4.35 7.59
N GLY A 451 13.29 5.55 7.90
CA GLY A 451 12.95 6.77 7.15
C GLY A 451 13.30 6.70 5.65
N LEU A 452 14.34 5.94 5.26
CA LEU A 452 14.67 5.76 3.85
C LEU A 452 13.64 4.90 3.09
N THR A 453 12.75 4.20 3.77
CA THR A 453 11.69 3.43 3.09
C THR A 453 10.77 4.32 2.24
N HIS A 454 10.70 5.60 2.55
CA HIS A 454 9.98 6.58 1.72
C HIS A 454 10.42 6.62 0.25
N ILE A 455 11.62 6.09 -0.09
CA ILE A 455 12.07 5.99 -1.49
C ILE A 455 11.12 5.16 -2.38
N VAL A 456 10.22 4.36 -1.80
CA VAL A 456 9.13 3.69 -2.54
C VAL A 456 8.24 4.70 -3.27
N SER A 457 8.10 5.93 -2.76
CA SER A 457 7.36 7.02 -3.40
C SER A 457 8.23 7.97 -4.22
N ALA A 458 9.56 7.74 -4.29
CA ALA A 458 10.47 8.58 -5.08
C ALA A 458 10.13 8.51 -6.58
N THR A 459 10.38 9.63 -7.27
CA THR A 459 10.18 9.73 -8.72
C THR A 459 11.39 9.15 -9.49
N PRO A 460 11.20 8.68 -10.73
CA PRO A 460 12.30 8.26 -11.58
C PRO A 460 13.40 9.34 -11.69
N GLY A 461 14.65 8.90 -11.75
CA GLY A 461 15.80 9.79 -11.80
C GLY A 461 16.20 10.44 -10.46
N THR A 462 15.58 10.06 -9.35
CA THR A 462 16.08 10.38 -8.00
C THR A 462 17.31 9.52 -7.70
N VAL A 463 18.33 10.13 -7.12
CA VAL A 463 19.57 9.44 -6.71
C VAL A 463 19.55 9.23 -5.21
N ILE A 464 19.88 8.02 -4.77
CA ILE A 464 19.93 7.66 -3.36
C ILE A 464 21.38 7.56 -2.91
N LEU A 465 21.75 8.30 -1.88
CA LEU A 465 23.04 8.24 -1.20
C LEU A 465 22.84 7.71 0.22
N GLU A 466 23.10 6.43 0.41
CA GLU A 466 22.92 5.77 1.72
C GLU A 466 24.23 5.69 2.49
N ILE A 467 24.21 6.09 3.76
CA ILE A 467 25.33 5.97 4.71
C ILE A 467 25.06 4.77 5.62
N ILE A 468 25.94 3.75 5.53
CA ILE A 468 25.72 2.44 6.14
C ILE A 468 26.81 2.20 7.21
N SER A 469 26.39 2.15 8.47
CA SER A 469 27.32 1.79 9.57
C SER A 469 27.69 0.29 9.51
N SER A 470 28.79 -0.06 10.16
CA SER A 470 29.27 -1.45 10.18
C SER A 470 28.27 -2.44 10.79
N GLU A 471 27.39 -1.97 11.68
CA GLU A 471 26.40 -2.78 12.41
C GLU A 471 25.16 -3.10 11.59
N TYR A 472 24.87 -2.28 10.52
CA TYR A 472 23.60 -2.33 9.81
C TYR A 472 23.76 -2.55 8.32
N ARG A 473 24.62 -3.46 7.93
CA ARG A 473 24.88 -3.81 6.52
C ARG A 473 23.76 -4.69 5.93
N ARG A 474 22.62 -4.08 5.65
CA ARG A 474 21.46 -4.75 5.02
C ARG A 474 21.23 -4.18 3.62
N PRO A 475 20.84 -4.99 2.63
CA PRO A 475 20.69 -4.53 1.24
C PRO A 475 19.35 -3.83 0.97
N HIS A 476 18.55 -3.53 1.97
CA HIS A 476 17.14 -3.15 1.83
C HIS A 476 16.94 -1.99 0.84
N PHE A 477 17.63 -0.87 1.04
CA PHE A 477 17.40 0.32 0.20
C PHE A 477 18.09 0.23 -1.15
N ALA A 478 19.17 -0.53 -1.26
CA ALA A 478 19.79 -0.87 -2.55
C ALA A 478 18.83 -1.69 -3.42
N LEU A 479 18.14 -2.67 -2.82
CA LEU A 479 17.15 -3.50 -3.50
C LEU A 479 15.94 -2.67 -3.92
N ILE A 480 15.35 -1.89 -3.01
CA ILE A 480 14.21 -1.01 -3.35
C ILE A 480 14.59 -0.05 -4.47
N ALA A 481 15.76 0.58 -4.40
CA ALA A 481 16.25 1.48 -5.45
C ALA A 481 16.41 0.73 -6.79
N GLY A 482 17.01 -0.46 -6.77
CA GLY A 482 17.16 -1.31 -7.96
C GLY A 482 15.81 -1.70 -8.58
N TRP A 483 14.83 -2.09 -7.76
CA TRP A 483 13.49 -2.45 -8.24
C TRP A 483 12.76 -1.28 -8.87
N LYS A 484 12.95 -0.08 -8.35
CA LYS A 484 12.35 1.14 -8.88
C LYS A 484 13.15 1.81 -9.99
N GLY A 485 14.33 1.26 -10.35
CA GLY A 485 15.21 1.88 -11.33
C GLY A 485 15.82 3.21 -10.87
N LEU A 486 15.98 3.40 -9.56
CA LEU A 486 16.66 4.57 -8.99
C LEU A 486 18.17 4.35 -8.99
N GLU A 487 18.94 5.42 -9.17
CA GLU A 487 20.40 5.38 -9.02
C GLU A 487 20.75 5.30 -7.52
N TYR A 488 21.66 4.38 -7.15
CA TYR A 488 21.99 4.11 -5.76
C TYR A 488 23.50 4.14 -5.51
N HIS A 489 23.89 4.84 -4.43
CA HIS A 489 25.26 5.01 -3.99
C HIS A 489 25.39 4.72 -2.49
N PRO A 490 26.09 3.65 -2.09
CA PRO A 490 26.40 3.40 -0.68
C PRO A 490 27.70 4.08 -0.25
N ILE A 491 27.74 4.50 1.01
CA ILE A 491 28.96 4.80 1.76
C ILE A 491 29.02 3.83 2.94
N TYR A 492 29.96 2.90 2.91
CA TYR A 492 30.16 1.93 4.00
C TYR A 492 31.12 2.47 5.04
N LEU A 493 30.67 2.58 6.28
CA LEU A 493 31.48 3.03 7.40
C LEU A 493 32.19 1.85 8.07
N SER A 494 33.33 2.10 8.69
CA SER A 494 34.01 1.14 9.58
C SER A 494 33.39 1.08 10.99
N GLY A 495 32.63 2.09 11.37
CA GLY A 495 31.88 2.24 12.62
C GLY A 495 30.56 2.94 12.39
N SER A 496 30.20 3.86 13.28
CA SER A 496 28.97 4.68 13.20
C SER A 496 29.22 6.15 12.85
N TYR A 497 30.46 6.55 12.54
CA TYR A 497 30.84 7.93 12.23
C TYR A 497 31.28 8.05 10.77
N ALA A 498 30.64 8.95 10.04
CA ALA A 498 31.03 9.28 8.66
C ALA A 498 32.06 10.42 8.65
N ASP A 499 33.01 10.35 7.73
CA ASP A 499 33.89 11.46 7.41
C ASP A 499 33.16 12.43 6.46
N PRO A 500 32.87 13.68 6.86
CA PRO A 500 32.14 14.63 6.03
C PRO A 500 32.74 14.85 4.65
N PRO A 501 34.08 15.02 4.46
CA PRO A 501 34.70 15.09 3.13
C PRO A 501 34.31 13.94 2.20
N VAL A 502 34.30 12.70 2.67
CA VAL A 502 33.90 11.53 1.87
C VAL A 502 32.44 11.62 1.39
N VAL A 503 31.56 12.11 2.27
CA VAL A 503 30.14 12.32 1.91
C VAL A 503 30.02 13.43 0.88
N LEU A 504 30.75 14.53 1.04
CA LEU A 504 30.75 15.67 0.12
C LEU A 504 31.32 15.30 -1.26
N ASP A 505 32.44 14.60 -1.33
CA ASP A 505 33.04 14.15 -2.60
C ASP A 505 32.06 13.24 -3.37
N LYS A 506 31.35 12.37 -2.65
CA LYS A 506 30.35 11.51 -3.25
C LYS A 506 29.15 12.30 -3.77
N LEU A 507 28.64 13.24 -2.98
CA LEU A 507 27.55 14.13 -3.36
C LEU A 507 27.92 14.99 -4.57
N GLU A 508 29.12 15.58 -4.59
CA GLU A 508 29.62 16.36 -5.72
C GLU A 508 29.69 15.52 -6.99
N SER A 509 30.21 14.29 -6.90
CA SER A 509 30.27 13.36 -8.03
C SER A 509 28.86 13.04 -8.58
N ILE A 510 27.86 12.89 -7.70
CA ILE A 510 26.45 12.69 -8.09
C ILE A 510 25.92 13.93 -8.80
N LEU A 511 26.10 15.11 -8.21
CA LEU A 511 25.60 16.38 -8.75
C LEU A 511 26.19 16.70 -10.11
N LYS A 512 27.50 16.47 -10.32
CA LYS A 512 28.16 16.60 -11.63
C LYS A 512 27.48 15.76 -12.71
N ARG A 513 27.03 14.54 -12.39
CA ARG A 513 26.27 13.71 -13.34
C ARG A 513 24.87 14.24 -13.58
N LEU A 514 24.28 14.92 -12.61
CA LEU A 514 23.00 15.60 -12.74
C LEU A 514 23.11 16.95 -13.46
N ARG A 515 24.32 17.26 -14.02
CA ARG A 515 24.64 18.50 -14.74
C ARG A 515 24.59 19.75 -13.83
N CYS A 516 24.93 19.53 -12.61
CA CYS A 516 25.20 20.56 -11.66
C CYS A 516 26.75 20.82 -11.57
#